data_d77be6fc7bb478a10ec90d016051c940
#
_entry.id   d77be6fc7bb478a10ec90d016051c940
#
_cell.length_a   1.000
_cell.length_b   1.000
_cell.length_c   1.000
_cell.angle_alpha   90.00
_cell.angle_beta   90.00
_cell.angle_gamma   90.00
#
_symmetry.space_group_name_H-M   'P 1'
#
loop_
_entity.id
_entity.type
_entity.pdbx_description
1 polymer ?
#
loop_
_entity_poly.entity_id
_entity_poly.type
_entity_poly.pdbx_seq_one_letter_code
_entity_poly.pdbx_strand_id
1 'polypeptide(L)'
;MTAVVDIDLYTALLGGEVILSLKNGGKVRLKVRPETQNGTKVRLKGKGLDRGDGTFGDLIITYNVKLPTHLSERQRQLIRELQLSS
;
A
#
# COMPACT_ATOMS: atom_id res chain seq x y z
N MET A 1 14.85 -4.42 7.58
CA MET A 1 14.54 -4.60 6.16
C MET A 1 13.40 -3.66 5.75
N THR A 2 13.50 -3.05 4.60
CA THR A 2 12.49 -2.13 4.10
C THR A 2 12.05 -2.53 2.70
N ALA A 3 10.81 -2.20 2.36
CA ALA A 3 10.26 -2.42 1.03
C ALA A 3 9.27 -1.32 0.70
N VAL A 4 9.12 -1.04 -0.58
CA VAL A 4 8.11 -0.10 -1.09
C VAL A 4 7.02 -0.92 -1.77
N VAL A 5 5.78 -0.65 -1.40
CA VAL A 5 4.63 -1.35 -1.97
C VAL A 5 3.74 -0.31 -2.65
N ASP A 6 3.49 -0.52 -3.94
CA ASP A 6 2.60 0.34 -4.71
C ASP A 6 1.14 -0.01 -4.39
N ILE A 7 0.35 1.00 -4.12
CA ILE A 7 -1.11 0.87 -3.99
C ILE A 7 -1.77 1.89 -4.89
N ASP A 8 -2.92 1.54 -5.44
CA ASP A 8 -3.63 2.49 -6.28
C ASP A 8 -4.34 3.55 -5.42
N LEU A 9 -4.65 4.66 -6.07
CA LEU A 9 -5.28 5.80 -5.39
C LEU A 9 -6.59 5.41 -4.70
N TYR A 10 -7.39 4.56 -5.32
CA TYR A 10 -8.70 4.21 -4.79
C TYR A 10 -8.59 3.36 -3.53
N THR A 11 -7.64 2.43 -3.51
CA THR A 11 -7.35 1.64 -2.31
C THR A 11 -6.85 2.53 -1.18
N ALA A 12 -6.01 3.52 -1.49
CA ALA A 12 -5.53 4.46 -0.48
C ALA A 12 -6.67 5.31 0.09
N LEU A 13 -7.59 5.76 -0.75
CA LEU A 13 -8.70 6.63 -0.32
C LEU A 13 -9.81 5.87 0.40
N LEU A 14 -10.20 4.73 -0.12
CA LEU A 14 -11.38 4.00 0.34
C LEU A 14 -11.04 2.84 1.28
N GLY A 15 -9.77 2.47 1.34
CA GLY A 15 -9.35 1.30 2.07
C GLY A 15 -9.47 0.05 1.21
N GLY A 16 -8.89 -1.03 1.67
CA GLY A 16 -8.90 -2.30 0.98
C GLY A 16 -7.81 -3.21 1.47
N GLU A 17 -7.40 -4.15 0.64
CA GLU A 17 -6.35 -5.10 0.97
C GLU A 17 -5.33 -5.18 -0.15
N VAL A 18 -4.08 -5.41 0.22
CA VAL A 18 -2.98 -5.63 -0.70
C VAL A 18 -2.28 -6.92 -0.29
N ILE A 19 -1.94 -7.76 -1.27
CA ILE A 19 -1.19 -8.98 -1.01
C ILE A 19 0.26 -8.74 -1.38
N LEU A 20 1.14 -8.92 -0.39
CA LEU A 20 2.57 -8.77 -0.55
C LEU A 20 3.21 -10.15 -0.62
N SER A 21 3.97 -10.40 -1.70
CA SER A 21 4.76 -11.63 -1.83
C SER A 21 6.11 -11.43 -1.16
N LEU A 22 6.47 -12.34 -0.27
CA LEU A 22 7.76 -12.31 0.43
C LEU A 22 8.80 -13.09 -0.36
N LYS A 23 10.07 -12.76 -0.15
CA LYS A 23 11.19 -13.45 -0.82
C LYS A 23 11.25 -14.95 -0.52
N ASN A 24 10.75 -15.36 0.64
CA ASN A 24 10.75 -16.77 1.04
C ASN A 24 9.57 -17.57 0.43
N GLY A 25 8.80 -16.98 -0.48
CA GLY A 25 7.65 -17.61 -1.10
C GLY A 25 6.34 -17.44 -0.35
N GLY A 26 6.37 -16.86 0.84
CA GLY A 26 5.17 -16.58 1.60
C GLY A 26 4.43 -15.34 1.10
N LYS A 27 3.20 -15.18 1.55
CA LYS A 27 2.38 -14.02 1.21
C LYS A 27 1.81 -13.42 2.49
N VAL A 28 1.71 -12.10 2.51
CA VAL A 28 1.09 -11.36 3.62
C VAL A 28 -0.04 -10.52 3.06
N ARG A 29 -1.19 -10.59 3.71
CA ARG A 29 -2.33 -9.74 3.37
C ARG A 29 -2.26 -8.49 4.25
N LEU A 30 -2.17 -7.34 3.60
CA LEU A 30 -2.10 -6.05 4.27
C LEU A 30 -3.45 -5.35 4.18
N LYS A 31 -4.00 -4.98 5.31
CA LYS A 31 -5.23 -4.19 5.33
C LYS A 31 -4.86 -2.72 5.25
N VAL A 32 -5.32 -2.04 4.21
CA VAL A 32 -5.10 -0.61 4.00
C VAL A 32 -6.29 0.15 4.55
N ARG A 33 -6.04 1.06 5.48
CA ARG A 33 -7.09 1.90 6.05
C ARG A 33 -7.53 2.97 5.05
N PRO A 34 -8.80 3.41 5.11
CA PRO A 34 -9.23 4.56 4.30
C PRO A 34 -8.37 5.79 4.58
N GLU A 35 -8.19 6.62 3.57
CA GLU A 35 -7.45 7.88 3.65
C GLU A 35 -5.97 7.68 3.99
N THR A 36 -5.40 6.55 3.59
CA THR A 36 -3.98 6.28 3.74
C THR A 36 -3.17 7.22 2.85
N GLN A 37 -2.21 7.91 3.45
CA GLN A 37 -1.39 8.87 2.75
C GLN A 37 -0.19 8.22 2.08
N ASN A 38 0.30 8.83 1.00
CA ASN A 38 1.54 8.41 0.36
C ASN A 38 2.69 8.50 1.37
N GLY A 39 3.54 7.49 1.39
CA GLY A 39 4.68 7.45 2.31
C GLY A 39 4.35 6.86 3.68
N THR A 40 3.12 6.42 3.91
CA THR A 40 2.74 5.77 5.16
C THR A 40 3.54 4.49 5.34
N LYS A 41 4.07 4.30 6.55
CA LYS A 41 4.89 3.13 6.87
C LYS A 41 4.11 2.15 7.74
N VAL A 42 4.30 0.85 7.46
CA VAL A 42 3.72 -0.24 8.22
C VAL A 42 4.83 -1.19 8.63
N ARG A 43 4.84 -1.57 9.91
CA ARG A 43 5.81 -2.51 10.45
C ARG A 43 5.20 -3.90 10.52
N LEU A 44 5.86 -4.87 9.90
CA LEU A 44 5.48 -6.28 9.95
C LEU A 44 6.50 -7.04 10.78
N LYS A 45 6.09 -7.41 11.99
CA LYS A 45 6.96 -8.14 12.92
C LYS A 45 7.28 -9.53 12.38
N GLY A 46 8.55 -9.90 12.44
CA GLY A 46 8.98 -11.24 12.08
C GLY A 46 8.93 -11.55 10.60
N LYS A 47 8.76 -10.56 9.73
CA LYS A 47 8.69 -10.74 8.27
C LYS A 47 9.90 -10.20 7.54
N GLY A 48 10.92 -9.78 8.27
CA GLY A 48 12.16 -9.25 7.69
C GLY A 48 13.23 -10.32 7.46
N LEU A 49 14.48 -9.93 7.66
CA LEU A 49 15.61 -10.80 7.43
C LEU A 49 15.74 -11.89 8.50
N ASP A 50 16.17 -13.08 8.06
CA ASP A 50 16.54 -14.17 8.95
C ASP A 50 17.80 -13.76 9.73
N ARG A 51 17.76 -13.85 11.05
CA ARG A 51 18.87 -13.49 11.92
C ARG A 51 19.83 -14.65 12.15
N GLY A 52 19.54 -15.82 11.61
CA GLY A 52 20.39 -17.00 11.74
C GLY A 52 20.21 -17.80 13.03
N ASP A 53 19.37 -17.35 13.94
CA ASP A 53 19.11 -18.01 15.23
C ASP A 53 17.67 -18.55 15.34
N GLY A 54 16.99 -18.69 14.22
CA GLY A 54 15.59 -19.11 14.18
C GLY A 54 14.59 -17.97 14.31
N THR A 55 15.08 -16.73 14.43
CA THR A 55 14.23 -15.55 14.50
C THR A 55 14.36 -14.70 13.24
N PHE A 56 13.37 -13.84 13.01
CA PHE A 56 13.35 -12.92 11.89
C PHE A 56 13.22 -11.49 12.40
N GLY A 57 13.89 -10.59 11.71
CA GLY A 57 13.71 -9.15 11.95
C GLY A 57 12.36 -8.67 11.47
N ASP A 58 12.15 -7.38 11.54
CA ASP A 58 10.91 -6.75 11.09
C ASP A 58 11.06 -6.27 9.65
N LEU A 59 9.94 -6.23 8.94
CA LEU A 59 9.85 -5.64 7.62
C LEU A 59 9.08 -4.33 7.72
N ILE A 60 9.71 -3.25 7.30
CA ILE A 60 9.05 -1.93 7.24
C ILE A 60 8.62 -1.69 5.79
N ILE A 61 7.32 -1.52 5.60
CA ILE A 61 6.74 -1.25 4.29
C ILE A 61 6.39 0.22 4.20
N THR A 62 6.74 0.84 3.08
CA THR A 62 6.32 2.20 2.75
C THR A 62 5.34 2.12 1.58
N TYR A 63 4.14 2.65 1.75
CA TYR A 63 3.16 2.71 0.67
C TYR A 63 3.51 3.81 -0.31
N ASN A 64 3.52 3.46 -1.59
CA ASN A 64 3.67 4.41 -2.69
C ASN A 64 2.34 4.46 -3.43
N VAL A 65 1.62 5.57 -3.29
CA VAL A 65 0.30 5.74 -3.90
C VAL A 65 0.47 6.10 -5.36
N LYS A 66 -0.11 5.30 -6.25
CA LYS A 66 -0.08 5.53 -7.70
C LYS A 66 -1.35 6.23 -8.15
N LEU A 67 -1.17 7.33 -8.86
CA LEU A 67 -2.30 8.02 -9.48
C LEU A 67 -2.70 7.30 -10.77
N PRO A 68 -3.99 7.19 -11.04
CA PRO A 68 -4.45 6.59 -12.30
C PRO A 68 -4.09 7.48 -13.49
N THR A 69 -3.88 6.84 -14.63
CA THR A 69 -3.63 7.53 -15.90
C THR A 69 -4.70 7.15 -16.90
N HIS A 70 -4.74 7.85 -18.04
CA HIS A 70 -5.69 7.58 -19.12
C HIS A 70 -7.14 7.66 -18.63
N LEU A 71 -7.45 8.71 -17.88
CA LEU A 71 -8.79 8.92 -17.36
C LEU A 71 -9.78 9.27 -18.46
N SER A 72 -10.97 8.64 -18.44
CA SER A 72 -12.05 8.98 -19.33
C SER A 72 -12.66 10.35 -18.96
N GLU A 73 -13.45 10.92 -19.88
CA GLU A 73 -14.15 12.16 -19.59
C GLU A 73 -15.08 12.02 -18.38
N ARG A 74 -15.75 10.89 -18.26
CA ARG A 74 -16.63 10.63 -17.11
C ARG A 74 -15.85 10.56 -15.81
N GLN A 75 -14.69 9.93 -15.82
CA GLN A 75 -13.84 9.83 -14.65
C GLN A 75 -13.32 11.20 -14.23
N ARG A 76 -12.88 12.02 -15.19
CA ARG A 76 -12.43 13.38 -14.90
C ARG A 76 -13.55 14.23 -14.29
N GLN A 77 -14.77 14.08 -14.82
CA GLN A 77 -15.92 14.81 -14.31
C GLN A 77 -16.20 14.42 -12.86
N LEU A 78 -16.14 13.14 -12.52
CA LEU A 78 -16.36 12.66 -11.15
C LEU A 78 -15.30 13.20 -10.19
N ILE A 79 -14.04 13.22 -10.63
CA ILE A 79 -12.95 13.78 -9.83
C ILE A 79 -13.15 15.29 -9.63
N ARG A 80 -13.59 16.00 -10.67
CA ARG A 80 -13.87 17.43 -10.57
C ARG A 80 -14.99 17.72 -9.58
N GLU A 81 -16.04 16.90 -9.59
CA GLU A 81 -17.12 17.00 -8.62
C GLU A 81 -16.61 16.80 -7.20
N LEU A 82 -15.74 15.83 -7.01
CA LEU A 82 -15.11 15.58 -5.72
C LEU A 82 -14.28 16.78 -5.27
N GLN A 83 -13.49 17.35 -6.18
CA GLN A 83 -12.69 18.54 -5.91
C GLN A 83 -13.56 19.72 -5.47
N LEU A 84 -14.67 19.93 -6.14
CA LEU A 84 -15.56 21.05 -5.83
C LEU A 84 -16.30 20.88 -4.51
N SER A 85 -16.45 19.66 -4.02
CA SER A 85 -17.13 19.37 -2.77
C SER A 85 -16.20 19.39 -1.55
N SER A 86 -14.92 19.52 -1.77
CA SER A 86 -13.96 19.50 -0.66
C SER A 86 -13.67 20.90 -0.10
#